data_e1d8ddd608d36fd3d97cc18c9c8ca82c
#
_entry.id   e1d8ddd608d36fd3d97cc18c9c8ca82c
#
_cell.length_a   1.000
_cell.length_b   1.000
_cell.length_c   1.000
_cell.angle_alpha   90.00
_cell.angle_beta   90.00
_cell.angle_gamma   90.00
#
_symmetry.space_group_name_H-M   'P 1'
#
loop_
_entity.id
_entity.type
_entity.pdbx_description
1 polymer ?
#
loop_
_entity_poly.entity_id
_entity_poly.type
_entity_poly.pdbx_seq_one_letter_code
_entity_poly.pdbx_strand_id
1 'polypeptide(L)'
;MRLVLGLLAALALVSACTAPATSATPTPSPTTAAQASSTPTATPAPTSPIPKIPDPVAVEVPVKGAALLVLDITSVICPPRPTCVTSVPKIAALVKKARDAKVPVIYSQTATAGSTYIADIAPQPGDATVTGRADKFYQTNLEQILKDKAVETAVVVGSAANGAVLYTTFGLGLRGITVVVAEDGISGDPVFTETLTRWQLLNEPGFANANNTPLDKGHVTLSTTDKITFK
;
A
#
# COMPACT_ATOMS: atom_id res chain seq x y z
N MET A 1 1.37 -11.63 58.27
CA MET A 1 2.52 -12.35 58.84
C MET A 1 3.63 -12.43 57.80
N ARG A 2 4.75 -11.74 58.05
CA ARG A 2 6.13 -11.85 57.49
C ARG A 2 6.28 -12.00 55.96
N LEU A 3 6.69 -10.94 55.23
CA LEU A 3 8.04 -10.38 55.00
C LEU A 3 9.12 -11.42 54.67
N VAL A 4 9.63 -11.50 53.44
CA VAL A 4 11.07 -11.67 53.16
C VAL A 4 11.44 -10.86 51.91
N LEU A 5 12.36 -9.94 52.12
CA LEU A 5 13.13 -9.12 51.20
C LEU A 5 14.25 -9.98 50.58
N GLY A 6 14.51 -9.85 49.31
CA GLY A 6 15.66 -10.43 48.64
C GLY A 6 16.28 -9.47 47.65
N LEU A 7 17.24 -8.68 48.13
CA LEU A 7 18.08 -7.76 47.36
C LEU A 7 19.30 -8.54 46.82
N LEU A 8 19.52 -8.58 45.52
CA LEU A 8 20.77 -9.08 44.91
C LEU A 8 21.35 -7.98 44.02
N ALA A 9 22.43 -7.39 44.48
CA ALA A 9 23.29 -6.47 43.75
C ALA A 9 24.24 -7.28 42.84
N ALA A 10 24.30 -6.96 41.55
CA ALA A 10 25.32 -7.48 40.63
C ALA A 10 26.35 -6.40 40.34
N LEU A 11 27.56 -6.70 40.74
CA LEU A 11 28.78 -5.88 40.61
C LEU A 11 29.30 -6.03 39.16
N ALA A 12 29.42 -4.93 38.41
CA ALA A 12 30.08 -4.92 37.09
C ALA A 12 31.57 -4.62 37.27
N LEU A 13 32.42 -5.56 36.91
CA LEU A 13 33.89 -5.38 36.80
C LEU A 13 34.21 -4.74 35.43
N VAL A 14 34.77 -3.53 35.48
CA VAL A 14 35.39 -2.88 34.32
C VAL A 14 36.85 -3.29 34.28
N SER A 15 37.24 -4.04 33.22
CA SER A 15 38.63 -4.43 32.96
C SER A 15 39.22 -3.45 31.95
N ALA A 16 40.14 -2.61 32.39
CA ALA A 16 40.91 -1.70 31.55
C ALA A 16 42.16 -2.43 31.01
N CYS A 17 42.23 -2.62 29.72
CA CYS A 17 43.45 -3.06 29.04
C CYS A 17 44.28 -1.85 28.63
N THR A 18 45.40 -1.63 29.29
CA THR A 18 46.46 -0.72 28.86
C THR A 18 47.40 -1.44 27.89
N ALA A 19 47.58 -0.94 26.68
CA ALA A 19 48.54 -1.38 25.70
C ALA A 19 49.82 -0.52 25.81
N PRO A 20 51.03 -1.12 25.65
CA PRO A 20 52.29 -0.38 25.71
C PRO A 20 52.55 0.36 24.38
N ALA A 21 53.02 1.60 24.50
CA ALA A 21 53.48 2.43 23.37
C ALA A 21 54.82 1.92 22.83
N THR A 22 54.84 1.48 21.59
CA THR A 22 56.09 1.23 20.86
C THR A 22 56.50 2.44 20.04
N SER A 23 57.68 2.96 20.33
CA SER A 23 58.35 4.05 19.64
C SER A 23 58.74 3.62 18.22
N ALA A 24 58.21 4.23 17.20
CA ALA A 24 58.59 3.98 15.81
C ALA A 24 59.60 5.03 15.33
N THR A 25 60.73 4.55 14.85
CA THR A 25 61.78 5.29 14.18
C THR A 25 61.30 5.80 12.80
N PRO A 26 61.59 7.05 12.37
CA PRO A 26 61.13 7.55 11.09
C PRO A 26 61.93 6.93 9.91
N THR A 27 61.26 6.26 9.03
CA THR A 27 61.76 5.78 7.75
C THR A 27 61.68 6.92 6.69
N PRO A 28 62.70 7.10 5.80
CA PRO A 28 62.63 8.14 4.79
C PRO A 28 61.53 7.87 3.75
N SER A 29 60.81 8.95 3.42
CA SER A 29 59.71 8.97 2.44
C SER A 29 60.20 8.70 1.04
N PRO A 30 59.61 7.79 0.25
CA PRO A 30 59.89 7.69 -1.18
C PRO A 30 59.19 8.83 -1.93
N THR A 31 59.94 9.43 -2.83
CA THR A 31 59.49 10.48 -3.76
C THR A 31 58.31 9.96 -4.60
N THR A 32 57.13 10.51 -4.42
CA THR A 32 55.93 10.17 -5.16
C THR A 32 56.02 10.68 -6.59
N ALA A 33 56.18 9.77 -7.54
CA ALA A 33 55.92 10.08 -8.95
C ALA A 33 54.39 10.42 -9.09
N ALA A 34 54.10 11.58 -9.70
CA ALA A 34 52.74 12.01 -10.00
C ALA A 34 52.06 11.00 -10.92
N GLN A 35 51.18 10.15 -10.37
CA GLN A 35 50.30 9.30 -11.10
C GLN A 35 49.19 10.14 -11.70
N ALA A 36 49.14 10.23 -13.02
CA ALA A 36 48.05 10.87 -13.73
C ALA A 36 46.71 10.17 -13.35
N SER A 37 45.89 10.90 -12.63
CA SER A 37 44.56 10.43 -12.23
C SER A 37 43.67 10.40 -13.47
N SER A 38 43.53 9.22 -14.10
CA SER A 38 42.49 9.02 -15.10
C SER A 38 41.15 8.99 -14.40
N THR A 39 40.39 10.07 -14.53
CA THR A 39 38.99 10.13 -14.08
C THR A 39 38.21 9.02 -14.80
N PRO A 40 37.62 8.06 -14.08
CA PRO A 40 36.82 7.04 -14.76
C PRO A 40 35.62 7.73 -15.42
N THR A 41 35.54 7.60 -16.76
CA THR A 41 34.35 7.99 -17.49
C THR A 41 33.20 7.13 -17.00
N ALA A 42 32.25 7.76 -16.28
CA ALA A 42 31.06 7.07 -15.80
C ALA A 42 30.30 6.52 -17.01
N THR A 43 30.23 5.21 -17.14
CA THR A 43 29.33 4.54 -18.08
C THR A 43 27.91 4.95 -17.71
N PRO A 44 27.09 5.47 -18.65
CA PRO A 44 25.69 5.80 -18.36
C PRO A 44 25.00 4.55 -17.82
N ALA A 45 24.34 4.68 -16.67
CA ALA A 45 23.51 3.60 -16.13
C ALA A 45 22.47 3.21 -17.19
N PRO A 46 22.21 1.92 -17.43
CA PRO A 46 21.19 1.50 -18.37
C PRO A 46 19.83 2.03 -17.89
N THR A 47 19.27 2.95 -18.64
CA THR A 47 17.88 3.43 -18.44
C THR A 47 16.96 2.33 -18.94
N SER A 48 16.51 1.46 -18.03
CA SER A 48 15.40 0.56 -18.36
C SER A 48 14.13 1.40 -18.60
N PRO A 49 13.48 1.27 -19.75
CA PRO A 49 12.24 2.01 -19.98
C PRO A 49 11.20 1.58 -18.94
N ILE A 50 10.40 2.54 -18.46
CA ILE A 50 9.25 2.22 -17.59
C ILE A 50 8.33 1.29 -18.37
N PRO A 51 7.99 0.10 -17.86
CA PRO A 51 7.11 -0.83 -18.55
C PRO A 51 5.76 -0.18 -18.86
N LYS A 52 5.23 -0.43 -20.06
CA LYS A 52 3.89 0.05 -20.43
C LYS A 52 2.84 -0.66 -19.55
N ILE A 53 1.98 0.14 -18.92
CA ILE A 53 0.79 -0.36 -18.22
C ILE A 53 -0.36 -0.36 -19.24
N PRO A 54 -1.13 -1.47 -19.38
CA PRO A 54 -2.32 -1.49 -20.21
C PRO A 54 -3.33 -0.42 -19.82
N ASP A 55 -4.11 0.03 -20.81
CA ASP A 55 -5.19 0.97 -20.55
C ASP A 55 -6.30 0.34 -19.69
N PRO A 56 -6.99 1.15 -18.84
CA PRO A 56 -8.11 0.66 -18.04
C PRO A 56 -9.27 0.20 -18.91
N VAL A 57 -9.85 -0.95 -18.55
CA VAL A 57 -10.92 -1.62 -19.31
C VAL A 57 -12.29 -1.42 -18.65
N ALA A 58 -13.36 -1.50 -19.44
CA ALA A 58 -14.72 -1.52 -18.92
C ALA A 58 -15.01 -2.87 -18.25
N VAL A 59 -15.70 -2.84 -17.11
CA VAL A 59 -16.10 -4.03 -16.35
C VAL A 59 -17.56 -3.97 -15.92
N GLU A 60 -18.25 -5.11 -16.04
CA GLU A 60 -19.60 -5.33 -15.51
C GLU A 60 -19.47 -6.29 -14.31
N VAL A 61 -19.41 -5.71 -13.11
CA VAL A 61 -19.25 -6.47 -11.87
C VAL A 61 -20.59 -7.11 -11.49
N PRO A 62 -20.67 -8.46 -11.33
CA PRO A 62 -21.89 -9.10 -10.84
C PRO A 62 -22.26 -8.58 -9.47
N VAL A 63 -23.52 -8.14 -9.27
CA VAL A 63 -23.99 -7.63 -7.96
C VAL A 63 -23.88 -8.69 -6.87
N LYS A 64 -24.24 -9.93 -7.21
CA LYS A 64 -24.08 -11.04 -6.27
C LYS A 64 -22.60 -11.31 -6.01
N GLY A 65 -22.23 -11.30 -4.75
CA GLY A 65 -20.83 -11.50 -4.33
C GLY A 65 -19.91 -10.30 -4.58
N ALA A 66 -20.46 -9.13 -4.91
CA ALA A 66 -19.65 -7.92 -5.03
C ALA A 66 -19.54 -7.15 -3.71
N ALA A 67 -18.44 -6.40 -3.54
CA ALA A 67 -18.30 -5.34 -2.55
C ALA A 67 -17.45 -4.19 -3.10
N LEU A 68 -17.72 -2.96 -2.67
CA LEU A 68 -16.86 -1.80 -2.91
C LEU A 68 -16.05 -1.52 -1.64
N LEU A 69 -14.73 -1.50 -1.73
CA LEU A 69 -13.82 -1.14 -0.64
C LEU A 69 -13.31 0.30 -0.85
N VAL A 70 -13.56 1.17 0.12
CA VAL A 70 -13.08 2.56 0.14
C VAL A 70 -12.01 2.67 1.23
N LEU A 71 -10.75 2.69 0.81
CA LEU A 71 -9.61 2.54 1.70
C LEU A 71 -9.00 3.89 2.08
N ASP A 72 -9.06 4.24 3.36
CA ASP A 72 -8.35 5.36 4.02
C ASP A 72 -8.56 6.75 3.38
N ILE A 73 -9.71 7.01 2.77
CA ILE A 73 -10.07 8.35 2.29
C ILE A 73 -10.59 9.16 3.47
N THR A 74 -9.66 9.74 4.20
CA THR A 74 -9.95 10.43 5.49
C THR A 74 -9.36 11.82 5.53
N SER A 75 -9.81 12.61 6.51
CA SER A 75 -9.39 14.01 6.75
C SER A 75 -7.89 14.18 7.00
N VAL A 76 -7.21 13.14 7.47
CA VAL A 76 -5.75 13.18 7.73
C VAL A 76 -4.93 12.61 6.57
N ILE A 77 -5.53 11.76 5.74
CA ILE A 77 -4.82 11.08 4.64
C ILE A 77 -5.00 11.84 3.32
N CYS A 78 -6.21 12.30 3.02
CA CYS A 78 -6.57 12.83 1.72
C CYS A 78 -6.08 14.27 1.47
N PRO A 79 -6.32 15.26 2.34
CA PRO A 79 -6.01 16.66 2.03
C PRO A 79 -4.56 16.95 1.67
N PRO A 80 -3.53 16.29 2.27
CA PRO A 80 -2.14 16.49 1.88
C PRO A 80 -1.78 15.95 0.48
N ARG A 81 -2.68 15.20 -0.17
CA ARG A 81 -2.45 14.53 -1.45
C ARG A 81 -3.38 15.09 -2.52
N PRO A 82 -2.90 15.94 -3.44
CA PRO A 82 -3.76 16.55 -4.47
C PRO A 82 -4.54 15.53 -5.31
N THR A 83 -3.92 14.37 -5.64
CA THR A 83 -4.57 13.30 -6.40
C THR A 83 -5.70 12.63 -5.60
N CYS A 84 -5.59 12.57 -4.26
CA CYS A 84 -6.68 12.11 -3.42
C CYS A 84 -7.86 13.10 -3.47
N VAL A 85 -7.59 14.37 -3.27
CA VAL A 85 -8.65 15.39 -3.31
C VAL A 85 -9.42 15.36 -4.64
N THR A 86 -8.70 15.24 -5.76
CA THR A 86 -9.32 15.17 -7.10
C THR A 86 -10.05 13.86 -7.36
N SER A 87 -9.73 12.78 -6.65
CA SER A 87 -10.42 11.48 -6.77
C SER A 87 -11.74 11.42 -6.01
N VAL A 88 -11.94 12.24 -4.98
CA VAL A 88 -13.13 12.20 -4.11
C VAL A 88 -14.45 12.24 -4.89
N PRO A 89 -14.69 13.18 -5.83
CA PRO A 89 -15.97 13.21 -6.57
C PRO A 89 -16.17 11.96 -7.45
N LYS A 90 -15.10 11.36 -7.97
CA LYS A 90 -15.17 10.12 -8.75
C LYS A 90 -15.52 8.92 -7.87
N ILE A 91 -14.89 8.85 -6.70
CA ILE A 91 -15.19 7.83 -5.68
C ILE A 91 -16.64 7.98 -5.21
N ALA A 92 -17.13 9.21 -4.96
CA ALA A 92 -18.52 9.45 -4.59
C ALA A 92 -19.51 8.95 -5.64
N ALA A 93 -19.23 9.18 -6.93
CA ALA A 93 -20.04 8.65 -8.02
C ALA A 93 -20.03 7.10 -8.05
N LEU A 94 -18.89 6.46 -7.81
CA LEU A 94 -18.79 5.00 -7.74
C LEU A 94 -19.51 4.44 -6.51
N VAL A 95 -19.37 5.07 -5.34
CA VAL A 95 -20.14 4.72 -4.12
C VAL A 95 -21.64 4.81 -4.39
N LYS A 96 -22.09 5.86 -5.08
CA LYS A 96 -23.50 5.98 -5.46
C LYS A 96 -23.93 4.81 -6.36
N LYS A 97 -23.16 4.47 -7.40
CA LYS A 97 -23.45 3.30 -8.28
C LYS A 97 -23.57 2.00 -7.48
N ALA A 98 -22.63 1.75 -6.54
CA ALA A 98 -22.65 0.57 -5.70
C ALA A 98 -23.93 0.51 -4.82
N ARG A 99 -24.27 1.63 -4.19
CA ARG A 99 -25.48 1.73 -3.36
C ARG A 99 -26.78 1.54 -4.15
N ASP A 100 -26.90 2.20 -5.31
CA ASP A 100 -28.05 2.05 -6.20
C ASP A 100 -28.26 0.57 -6.61
N ALA A 101 -27.14 -0.15 -6.82
CA ALA A 101 -27.14 -1.58 -7.12
C ALA A 101 -27.23 -2.48 -5.88
N LYS A 102 -27.30 -1.92 -4.66
CA LYS A 102 -27.29 -2.66 -3.37
C LYS A 102 -26.02 -3.47 -3.12
N VAL A 103 -24.92 -3.09 -3.73
CA VAL A 103 -23.60 -3.64 -3.45
C VAL A 103 -23.09 -3.06 -2.13
N PRO A 104 -22.67 -3.89 -1.16
CA PRO A 104 -22.16 -3.41 0.11
C PRO A 104 -20.91 -2.56 -0.08
N VAL A 105 -20.82 -1.47 0.67
CA VAL A 105 -19.63 -0.62 0.76
C VAL A 105 -18.94 -0.87 2.08
N ILE A 106 -17.64 -1.13 2.02
CA ILE A 106 -16.79 -1.41 3.17
C ILE A 106 -15.71 -0.32 3.23
N TYR A 107 -15.57 0.29 4.38
CA TYR A 107 -14.66 1.41 4.59
C TYR A 107 -13.47 1.01 5.45
N SER A 108 -12.35 1.68 5.23
CA SER A 108 -11.25 1.60 6.17
C SER A 108 -10.70 2.97 6.55
N GLN A 109 -10.04 3.02 7.70
CA GLN A 109 -9.25 4.15 8.15
C GLN A 109 -8.01 3.69 8.91
N THR A 110 -7.04 4.58 9.06
CA THR A 110 -5.92 4.39 9.97
C THR A 110 -6.33 4.71 11.40
N ALA A 111 -5.62 4.16 12.40
CA ALA A 111 -5.82 4.47 13.81
C ALA A 111 -5.23 5.84 14.22
N THR A 112 -5.19 6.81 13.29
CA THR A 112 -4.67 8.16 13.54
C THR A 112 -5.69 8.98 14.32
N ALA A 113 -5.28 9.57 15.42
CA ALA A 113 -6.15 10.42 16.23
C ALA A 113 -6.74 11.58 15.41
N GLY A 114 -8.04 11.85 15.58
CA GLY A 114 -8.75 12.90 14.84
C GLY A 114 -9.07 12.56 13.37
N SER A 115 -8.77 11.34 12.92
CA SER A 115 -9.12 10.90 11.57
C SER A 115 -10.64 10.73 11.45
N THR A 116 -11.24 11.37 10.44
CA THR A 116 -12.64 11.24 10.07
C THR A 116 -12.75 10.95 8.58
N TYR A 117 -13.82 10.32 8.13
CA TYR A 117 -14.05 10.13 6.70
C TYR A 117 -14.36 11.46 6.02
N ILE A 118 -13.99 11.58 4.75
CA ILE A 118 -14.41 12.72 3.91
C ILE A 118 -15.93 12.68 3.76
N ALA A 119 -16.61 13.82 4.01
CA ALA A 119 -18.07 13.90 4.14
C ALA A 119 -18.80 13.32 2.91
N ASP A 120 -18.33 13.64 1.70
CA ASP A 120 -18.98 13.25 0.42
C ASP A 120 -19.02 11.73 0.20
N ILE A 121 -18.19 11.00 0.90
CA ILE A 121 -18.05 9.54 0.78
C ILE A 121 -18.08 8.83 2.13
N ALA A 122 -18.56 9.48 3.17
CA ALA A 122 -18.60 8.90 4.51
C ALA A 122 -19.48 7.64 4.58
N PRO A 123 -19.14 6.69 5.47
CA PRO A 123 -19.98 5.54 5.73
C PRO A 123 -21.40 5.94 6.14
N GLN A 124 -22.38 5.17 5.70
CA GLN A 124 -23.77 5.28 6.17
C GLN A 124 -24.05 4.26 7.27
N PRO A 125 -25.11 4.42 8.06
CA PRO A 125 -25.53 3.42 9.04
C PRO A 125 -25.69 2.05 8.39
N GLY A 126 -25.00 1.05 8.94
CA GLY A 126 -24.99 -0.33 8.41
C GLY A 126 -23.80 -0.66 7.50
N ASP A 127 -23.02 0.31 7.05
CA ASP A 127 -21.78 0.05 6.34
C ASP A 127 -20.71 -0.54 7.30
N ALA A 128 -19.98 -1.53 6.82
CA ALA A 128 -18.88 -2.09 7.59
C ALA A 128 -17.65 -1.17 7.54
N THR A 129 -16.97 -1.04 8.67
CA THR A 129 -15.74 -0.25 8.79
C THR A 129 -14.65 -1.05 9.48
N VAL A 130 -13.41 -0.86 9.03
CA VAL A 130 -12.24 -1.43 9.69
C VAL A 130 -11.22 -0.34 10.00
N THR A 131 -10.51 -0.47 11.10
CA THR A 131 -9.41 0.42 11.47
C THR A 131 -8.15 -0.40 11.59
N GLY A 132 -7.11 -0.03 10.79
CA GLY A 132 -5.90 -0.82 10.74
C GLY A 132 -4.72 -0.09 10.10
N ARG A 133 -3.66 -0.83 9.84
CA ARG A 133 -2.47 -0.36 9.12
C ARG A 133 -2.69 -0.38 7.62
N ALA A 134 -1.62 -0.30 6.82
CA ALA A 134 -1.70 -0.33 5.36
C ALA A 134 -2.38 -1.61 4.85
N ASP A 135 -1.99 -2.78 5.32
CA ASP A 135 -2.74 -4.02 5.04
C ASP A 135 -4.00 -4.06 5.92
N LYS A 136 -5.17 -4.07 5.26
CA LYS A 136 -6.46 -4.07 5.98
C LYS A 136 -6.89 -5.44 6.48
N PHE A 137 -6.15 -6.49 6.15
CA PHE A 137 -6.32 -7.81 6.77
C PHE A 137 -5.53 -7.95 8.08
N TYR A 138 -4.43 -7.18 8.22
CA TYR A 138 -3.55 -7.31 9.37
C TYR A 138 -4.21 -6.79 10.65
N GLN A 139 -4.49 -7.70 11.58
CA GLN A 139 -5.09 -7.41 12.90
C GLN A 139 -6.44 -6.67 12.82
N THR A 140 -7.25 -6.97 11.80
CA THR A 140 -8.62 -6.48 11.65
C THR A 140 -9.58 -7.64 11.41
N ASN A 141 -10.87 -7.34 11.35
CA ASN A 141 -11.93 -8.29 11.02
C ASN A 141 -12.36 -8.22 9.53
N LEU A 142 -11.57 -7.62 8.65
CA LEU A 142 -11.95 -7.48 7.24
C LEU A 142 -12.26 -8.85 6.61
N GLU A 143 -11.44 -9.86 6.87
CA GLU A 143 -11.66 -11.20 6.32
C GLU A 143 -13.02 -11.77 6.73
N GLN A 144 -13.41 -11.59 7.99
CA GLN A 144 -14.72 -12.06 8.47
C GLN A 144 -15.85 -11.26 7.80
N ILE A 145 -15.72 -9.95 7.66
CA ILE A 145 -16.70 -9.10 6.95
C ILE A 145 -16.91 -9.58 5.51
N LEU A 146 -15.83 -9.87 4.79
CA LEU A 146 -15.91 -10.36 3.41
C LEU A 146 -16.57 -11.75 3.33
N LYS A 147 -16.26 -12.67 4.25
CA LYS A 147 -16.89 -13.98 4.34
C LYS A 147 -18.38 -13.88 4.66
N ASP A 148 -18.78 -13.09 5.63
CA ASP A 148 -20.17 -12.89 6.04
C ASP A 148 -21.03 -12.32 4.90
N LYS A 149 -20.41 -11.52 4.03
CA LYS A 149 -21.04 -10.94 2.84
C LYS A 149 -20.88 -11.80 1.58
N ALA A 150 -20.26 -12.98 1.70
CA ALA A 150 -19.95 -13.90 0.61
C ALA A 150 -19.29 -13.17 -0.59
N VAL A 151 -18.28 -12.33 -0.33
CA VAL A 151 -17.62 -11.52 -1.36
C VAL A 151 -16.73 -12.39 -2.23
N GLU A 152 -16.99 -12.39 -3.53
CA GLU A 152 -16.21 -13.06 -4.57
C GLU A 152 -15.48 -12.06 -5.48
N THR A 153 -16.00 -10.83 -5.58
CA THR A 153 -15.41 -9.74 -6.37
C THR A 153 -15.37 -8.46 -5.55
N ALA A 154 -14.20 -7.86 -5.43
CA ALA A 154 -14.00 -6.60 -4.74
C ALA A 154 -13.63 -5.48 -5.72
N VAL A 155 -14.37 -4.37 -5.70
CA VAL A 155 -13.96 -3.13 -6.34
C VAL A 155 -13.19 -2.30 -5.30
N VAL A 156 -12.03 -1.76 -5.66
CA VAL A 156 -11.14 -1.08 -4.70
C VAL A 156 -10.81 0.33 -5.18
N VAL A 157 -10.96 1.29 -4.26
CA VAL A 157 -10.49 2.68 -4.35
C VAL A 157 -9.77 3.06 -3.06
N GLY A 158 -8.92 4.07 -3.08
CA GLY A 158 -8.31 4.51 -1.81
C GLY A 158 -6.97 5.20 -1.87
N SER A 159 -6.40 5.48 -0.70
CA SER A 159 -5.10 6.12 -0.44
C SER A 159 -4.39 5.46 0.76
N ALA A 160 -3.07 5.23 0.75
CA ALA A 160 -2.19 5.48 -0.38
C ALA A 160 -2.19 4.28 -1.35
N ALA A 161 -1.98 4.58 -2.63
CA ALA A 161 -1.91 3.56 -3.68
C ALA A 161 -0.91 2.44 -3.34
N ASN A 162 0.34 2.79 -3.01
CA ASN A 162 1.40 1.86 -2.64
C ASN A 162 1.33 1.35 -1.17
N GLY A 163 0.24 1.63 -0.49
CA GLY A 163 -0.02 1.23 0.88
C GLY A 163 -1.35 0.48 0.99
N ALA A 164 -2.40 1.16 1.49
CA ALA A 164 -3.70 0.53 1.73
C ALA A 164 -4.26 -0.18 0.48
N VAL A 165 -4.14 0.44 -0.69
CA VAL A 165 -4.62 -0.16 -1.94
C VAL A 165 -3.79 -1.40 -2.29
N LEU A 166 -2.46 -1.26 -2.45
CA LEU A 166 -1.60 -2.35 -2.90
C LEU A 166 -1.68 -3.57 -1.97
N TYR A 167 -1.47 -3.38 -0.67
CA TYR A 167 -1.43 -4.49 0.29
C TYR A 167 -2.79 -5.17 0.48
N THR A 168 -3.87 -4.39 0.52
CA THR A 168 -5.21 -4.97 0.66
C THR A 168 -5.64 -5.70 -0.61
N THR A 169 -5.35 -5.15 -1.79
CA THR A 169 -5.65 -5.81 -3.07
C THR A 169 -4.88 -7.12 -3.21
N PHE A 170 -3.60 -7.14 -2.88
CA PHE A 170 -2.82 -8.38 -2.82
C PHE A 170 -3.43 -9.39 -1.84
N GLY A 171 -3.80 -8.93 -0.64
CA GLY A 171 -4.48 -9.76 0.36
C GLY A 171 -5.81 -10.34 -0.12
N LEU A 172 -6.57 -9.63 -0.95
CA LEU A 172 -7.79 -10.15 -1.61
C LEU A 172 -7.45 -11.27 -2.60
N GLY A 173 -6.44 -11.05 -3.46
CA GLY A 173 -5.96 -12.06 -4.42
C GLY A 173 -5.53 -13.36 -3.75
N LEU A 174 -4.76 -13.28 -2.64
CA LEU A 174 -4.35 -14.44 -1.83
C LEU A 174 -5.55 -15.26 -1.31
N ARG A 175 -6.74 -14.66 -1.24
CA ARG A 175 -7.99 -15.30 -0.82
C ARG A 175 -8.86 -15.75 -2.00
N GLY A 176 -8.35 -15.65 -3.22
CA GLY A 176 -9.06 -16.01 -4.44
C GLY A 176 -10.18 -15.04 -4.82
N ILE A 177 -10.23 -13.86 -4.24
CA ILE A 177 -11.20 -12.81 -4.57
C ILE A 177 -10.72 -12.09 -5.82
N THR A 178 -11.58 -11.99 -6.83
CA THR A 178 -11.35 -11.20 -8.04
C THR A 178 -11.37 -9.71 -7.68
N VAL A 179 -10.42 -8.93 -8.18
CA VAL A 179 -10.33 -7.53 -7.80
C VAL A 179 -10.41 -6.61 -9.02
N VAL A 180 -11.18 -5.55 -8.90
CA VAL A 180 -11.21 -4.43 -9.84
C VAL A 180 -10.69 -3.19 -9.12
N VAL A 181 -9.58 -2.63 -9.57
CA VAL A 181 -9.06 -1.36 -9.03
C VAL A 181 -9.46 -0.24 -9.97
N ALA A 182 -10.22 0.75 -9.46
CA ALA A 182 -10.51 1.96 -10.19
C ALA A 182 -9.30 2.91 -10.09
N GLU A 183 -8.46 2.93 -11.14
CA GLU A 183 -7.16 3.61 -11.11
C GLU A 183 -7.27 5.14 -10.96
N ASP A 184 -8.38 5.73 -11.35
CA ASP A 184 -8.69 7.15 -11.15
C ASP A 184 -9.32 7.44 -9.77
N GLY A 185 -9.55 6.42 -8.98
CA GLY A 185 -9.99 6.44 -7.58
C GLY A 185 -8.89 6.07 -6.59
N ILE A 186 -7.65 5.86 -7.04
CA ILE A 186 -6.50 5.67 -6.14
C ILE A 186 -5.62 6.90 -6.13
N SER A 187 -4.86 7.08 -5.07
CA SER A 187 -3.97 8.25 -4.92
C SER A 187 -2.73 7.92 -4.13
N GLY A 188 -1.63 8.61 -4.46
CA GLY A 188 -0.34 8.41 -3.80
C GLY A 188 0.52 9.66 -3.82
N ASP A 189 1.52 9.67 -2.95
CA ASP A 189 2.52 10.74 -2.87
C ASP A 189 3.91 10.11 -2.64
N PRO A 190 4.87 10.34 -3.53
CA PRO A 190 4.74 11.06 -4.82
C PRO A 190 3.83 10.31 -5.81
N VAL A 191 3.30 11.01 -6.82
CA VAL A 191 2.38 10.44 -7.85
C VAL A 191 2.95 9.20 -8.54
N PHE A 192 4.27 9.07 -8.63
CA PHE A 192 4.92 7.86 -9.14
C PHE A 192 4.44 6.58 -8.43
N THR A 193 4.03 6.66 -7.16
CA THR A 193 3.51 5.51 -6.41
C THR A 193 2.22 4.95 -6.99
N GLU A 194 1.41 5.77 -7.67
CA GLU A 194 0.22 5.30 -8.39
C GLU A 194 0.61 4.47 -9.62
N THR A 195 1.60 4.94 -10.38
CA THR A 195 2.14 4.19 -11.53
C THR A 195 2.76 2.87 -11.09
N LEU A 196 3.57 2.90 -10.04
CA LEU A 196 4.16 1.70 -9.43
C LEU A 196 3.08 0.70 -9.02
N THR A 197 2.05 1.17 -8.32
CA THR A 197 0.96 0.32 -7.84
C THR A 197 0.20 -0.34 -9.00
N ARG A 198 -0.18 0.42 -10.03
CA ARG A 198 -0.87 -0.11 -11.22
C ARG A 198 -0.04 -1.19 -11.90
N TRP A 199 1.25 -0.93 -12.10
CA TRP A 199 2.15 -1.91 -12.70
C TRP A 199 2.28 -3.15 -11.81
N GLN A 200 2.51 -2.96 -10.52
CA GLN A 200 2.69 -4.05 -9.55
C GLN A 200 1.46 -4.95 -9.50
N LEU A 201 0.27 -4.39 -9.40
CA LEU A 201 -0.98 -5.15 -9.30
C LEU A 201 -1.25 -6.02 -10.53
N LEU A 202 -0.83 -5.61 -11.71
CA LEU A 202 -0.96 -6.41 -12.94
C LEU A 202 0.16 -7.44 -13.13
N ASN A 203 1.27 -7.30 -12.40
CA ASN A 203 2.46 -8.12 -12.59
C ASN A 203 2.89 -8.89 -11.32
N GLU A 204 2.00 -9.03 -10.33
CA GLU A 204 2.28 -9.79 -9.12
C GLU A 204 2.65 -11.24 -9.43
N PRO A 205 3.82 -11.74 -8.97
CA PRO A 205 4.18 -13.13 -9.17
C PRO A 205 3.12 -14.09 -8.60
N GLY A 206 2.63 -14.99 -9.44
CA GLY A 206 1.58 -15.95 -9.08
C GLY A 206 0.13 -15.43 -9.23
N PHE A 207 -0.06 -14.12 -9.49
CA PHE A 207 -1.38 -13.46 -9.62
C PHE A 207 -1.41 -12.49 -10.79
N ALA A 208 -0.50 -12.63 -11.76
CA ALA A 208 -0.35 -11.67 -12.85
C ALA A 208 -1.55 -11.71 -13.81
N ASN A 209 -2.05 -10.51 -14.14
CA ASN A 209 -2.98 -10.24 -15.24
C ASN A 209 -2.38 -9.15 -16.14
N ALA A 210 -1.19 -9.41 -16.67
CA ALA A 210 -0.36 -8.42 -17.38
C ALA A 210 -1.05 -7.79 -18.61
N ASN A 211 -2.05 -8.46 -19.18
CA ASN A 211 -2.85 -7.95 -20.31
C ASN A 211 -4.09 -7.17 -19.86
N ASN A 212 -4.32 -7.03 -18.56
CA ASN A 212 -5.51 -6.40 -17.99
C ASN A 212 -6.82 -7.02 -18.49
N THR A 213 -6.90 -8.36 -18.53
CA THR A 213 -8.11 -9.09 -18.92
C THR A 213 -9.24 -8.79 -17.93
N PRO A 214 -10.43 -8.36 -18.40
CA PRO A 214 -11.54 -8.00 -17.49
C PRO A 214 -11.98 -9.18 -16.64
N LEU A 215 -12.12 -8.94 -15.32
CA LEU A 215 -12.64 -9.89 -14.33
C LEU A 215 -11.98 -11.27 -14.38
N ASP A 216 -10.68 -11.31 -14.68
CA ASP A 216 -9.90 -12.55 -14.61
C ASP A 216 -9.92 -13.07 -13.16
N LYS A 217 -10.41 -14.30 -12.98
CA LYS A 217 -10.79 -14.85 -11.69
C LYS A 217 -9.58 -14.95 -10.74
N GLY A 218 -9.70 -14.31 -9.58
CA GLY A 218 -8.64 -14.30 -8.56
C GLY A 218 -7.49 -13.34 -8.87
N HIS A 219 -7.60 -12.56 -9.95
CA HIS A 219 -6.59 -11.58 -10.38
C HIS A 219 -7.11 -10.14 -10.29
N VAL A 220 -6.22 -9.20 -10.56
CA VAL A 220 -6.56 -7.77 -10.57
C VAL A 220 -6.86 -7.31 -11.99
N THR A 221 -7.93 -6.53 -12.14
CA THR A 221 -8.26 -5.76 -13.34
C THR A 221 -8.17 -4.26 -13.01
N LEU A 222 -7.48 -3.48 -13.83
CA LEU A 222 -7.52 -2.02 -13.78
C LEU A 222 -8.68 -1.49 -14.61
N SER A 223 -9.47 -0.61 -14.01
CA SER A 223 -10.59 0.08 -14.64
C SER A 223 -10.59 1.55 -14.22
N THR A 224 -11.62 2.30 -14.56
CA THR A 224 -11.90 3.64 -14.04
C THR A 224 -13.29 3.69 -13.44
N THR A 225 -13.53 4.63 -12.54
CA THR A 225 -14.81 4.75 -11.82
C THR A 225 -16.02 4.88 -12.75
N ASP A 226 -15.84 5.50 -13.92
CA ASP A 226 -16.88 5.63 -14.96
C ASP A 226 -17.13 4.35 -15.74
N LYS A 227 -16.09 3.53 -15.98
CA LYS A 227 -16.14 2.26 -16.71
C LYS A 227 -16.60 1.06 -15.87
N ILE A 228 -16.78 1.24 -14.57
CA ILE A 228 -17.32 0.19 -13.69
C ILE A 228 -18.82 0.31 -13.61
N THR A 229 -19.52 -0.80 -13.89
CA THR A 229 -20.96 -0.97 -13.67
C THR A 229 -21.22 -2.19 -12.82
N PHE A 230 -22.32 -2.18 -12.06
CA PHE A 230 -22.80 -3.32 -11.28
C PHE A 230 -24.08 -3.87 -11.92
N LYS A 231 -24.08 -5.19 -12.24
CA LYS A 231 -25.21 -5.87 -12.89
C LYS A 231 -25.52 -7.24 -12.29
#